data_c7f54c84182ab2c1b5e47b0658ae53ed
#
_entry.id   c7f54c84182ab2c1b5e47b0658ae53ed
#
_cell.length_a   1.000
_cell.length_b   1.000
_cell.length_c   1.000
_cell.angle_alpha   90.00
_cell.angle_beta   90.00
_cell.angle_gamma   90.00
#
_symmetry.space_group_name_H-M   'P 1'
#
loop_
_entity.id
_entity.type
_entity.pdbx_description
1 polymer ?
#
loop_
_entity_poly.entity_id
_entity_poly.type
_entity_poly.pdbx_seq_one_letter_code
_entity_poly.pdbx_strand_id
1 'polypeptide(L)'
;MAAKNKVLWTVRLPGIHNFLLQAQAAKVTAVAIRTTENNFSESIPAFHDAGMRVFGWRFPPIRKSVALDQAQHVVDLLQMGLDGFIADPEGHENPALNWDQPGLDDLAQEYCSIIRTAFPDRLFATTSDHRARRVFSNLPWAIFISHSDKVYPQAYWRMQTEDGPRPVGNGKPQPNYEVALSAWQEVGAAIGTIVPMAGEIALARPGEIEAYGAAAASNGIDELHFYTADDTVPAPIFQSIAAL
;
A
#
# COMPACT_ATOMS: atom_id res chain seq x y z
N MET A 1 19.94 -11.45 -0.87
CA MET A 1 19.68 -11.11 -2.30
C MET A 1 19.15 -9.69 -2.31
N ALA A 2 19.53 -8.87 -3.28
CA ALA A 2 18.92 -7.55 -3.45
C ALA A 2 17.44 -7.70 -3.85
N ALA A 3 16.59 -6.82 -3.34
CA ALA A 3 15.17 -6.81 -3.72
C ALA A 3 15.02 -6.51 -5.21
N LYS A 4 14.19 -7.28 -5.93
CA LYS A 4 13.95 -7.10 -7.35
C LYS A 4 12.95 -5.99 -7.64
N ASN A 5 11.97 -5.83 -6.75
CA ASN A 5 10.92 -4.84 -6.88
C ASN A 5 10.86 -3.97 -5.64
N LYS A 6 10.93 -2.66 -5.83
CA LYS A 6 10.75 -1.67 -4.75
C LYS A 6 9.68 -0.69 -5.16
N VAL A 7 8.74 -0.40 -4.26
CA VAL A 7 7.62 0.51 -4.48
C VAL A 7 7.65 1.64 -3.45
N LEU A 8 7.70 2.88 -3.93
CA LEU A 8 7.63 4.07 -3.08
C LEU A 8 6.21 4.65 -3.11
N TRP A 9 5.64 4.85 -1.94
CA TRP A 9 4.27 5.35 -1.80
C TRP A 9 4.24 6.84 -1.49
N THR A 10 3.18 7.52 -1.93
CA THR A 10 2.89 8.89 -1.51
C THR A 10 1.39 9.09 -1.26
N VAL A 11 1.08 9.87 -0.21
CA VAL A 11 -0.28 10.33 0.13
C VAL A 11 -0.58 11.66 -0.55
N ARG A 12 0.41 12.55 -0.56
CA ARG A 12 0.35 13.86 -1.18
C ARG A 12 1.50 13.96 -2.16
N LEU A 13 1.17 14.10 -3.43
CA LEU A 13 2.18 14.23 -4.47
C LEU A 13 2.90 15.59 -4.31
N PRO A 14 4.18 15.61 -3.94
CA PRO A 14 4.92 16.86 -3.73
C PRO A 14 5.28 17.56 -5.06
N GLY A 15 4.51 17.29 -6.10
CA GLY A 15 4.81 17.57 -7.50
C GLY A 15 5.48 16.37 -8.17
N ILE A 16 5.09 16.11 -9.43
CA ILE A 16 5.56 14.94 -10.19
C ILE A 16 7.09 14.89 -10.25
N HIS A 17 7.72 16.03 -10.57
CA HIS A 17 9.17 16.10 -10.68
C HIS A 17 9.89 15.79 -9.36
N ASN A 18 9.46 16.34 -8.24
CA ASN A 18 10.07 16.10 -6.93
C ASN A 18 9.92 14.64 -6.52
N PHE A 19 8.75 14.05 -6.71
CA PHE A 19 8.52 12.64 -6.37
C PHE A 19 9.34 11.71 -7.29
N LEU A 20 9.50 12.08 -8.56
CA LEU A 20 10.37 11.35 -9.48
C LEU A 20 11.83 11.35 -9.01
N LEU A 21 12.35 12.49 -8.55
CA LEU A 21 13.70 12.56 -7.98
C LEU A 21 13.86 11.70 -6.73
N GLN A 22 12.88 11.67 -5.84
CA GLN A 22 12.86 10.81 -4.66
C GLN A 22 12.85 9.32 -5.06
N ALA A 23 12.01 8.94 -6.02
CA ALA A 23 11.90 7.58 -6.54
C ALA A 23 13.23 7.11 -7.18
N GLN A 24 13.87 7.97 -7.96
CA GLN A 24 15.20 7.72 -8.54
C GLN A 24 16.30 7.59 -7.47
N ALA A 25 16.31 8.47 -6.47
CA ALA A 25 17.25 8.40 -5.35
C ALA A 25 17.12 7.09 -4.56
N ALA A 26 15.91 6.59 -4.37
CA ALA A 26 15.62 5.31 -3.74
C ALA A 26 15.83 4.09 -4.67
N LYS A 27 16.08 4.30 -5.96
CA LYS A 27 16.20 3.25 -6.99
C LYS A 27 14.99 2.31 -6.98
N VAL A 28 13.78 2.85 -6.89
CA VAL A 28 12.56 2.04 -6.92
C VAL A 28 12.16 1.69 -8.36
N THR A 29 11.43 0.61 -8.52
CA THR A 29 10.93 0.12 -9.81
C THR A 29 9.48 0.48 -10.06
N ALA A 30 8.80 0.99 -9.03
CA ALA A 30 7.41 1.43 -9.12
C ALA A 30 7.12 2.50 -8.07
N VAL A 31 6.04 3.24 -8.30
CA VAL A 31 5.45 4.17 -7.34
C VAL A 31 4.00 3.82 -7.08
N ALA A 32 3.50 4.13 -5.87
CA ALA A 32 2.09 4.04 -5.54
C ALA A 32 1.59 5.43 -5.11
N ILE A 33 0.68 5.99 -5.88
CA ILE A 33 0.20 7.37 -5.73
C ILE A 33 -1.28 7.34 -5.37
N ARG A 34 -1.70 8.19 -4.43
CA ARG A 34 -3.10 8.33 -4.07
C ARG A 34 -3.90 8.91 -5.24
N THR A 35 -4.96 8.21 -5.67
CA THR A 35 -5.72 8.59 -6.88
C THR A 35 -6.54 9.88 -6.75
N THR A 36 -6.58 10.50 -5.57
CA THR A 36 -7.22 11.81 -5.35
C THR A 36 -6.32 13.00 -5.65
N GLU A 37 -5.07 12.77 -5.97
CA GLU A 37 -4.13 13.85 -6.28
C GLU A 37 -4.51 14.53 -7.61
N ASN A 38 -4.52 15.85 -7.63
CA ASN A 38 -4.99 16.64 -8.77
C ASN A 38 -4.28 16.31 -10.09
N ASN A 39 -2.99 15.97 -10.02
CA ASN A 39 -2.15 15.66 -11.18
C ASN A 39 -1.90 14.15 -11.32
N PHE A 40 -2.80 13.31 -10.78
CA PHE A 40 -2.59 11.87 -10.79
C PHE A 40 -2.45 11.31 -12.21
N SER A 41 -3.34 11.67 -13.12
CA SER A 41 -3.31 11.20 -14.52
C SER A 41 -2.04 11.60 -15.26
N GLU A 42 -1.49 12.78 -14.98
CA GLU A 42 -0.24 13.26 -15.56
C GLU A 42 0.98 12.50 -15.02
N SER A 43 0.88 11.91 -13.83
CA SER A 43 1.97 11.13 -13.25
C SER A 43 2.20 9.82 -14.00
N ILE A 44 1.17 9.20 -14.58
CA ILE A 44 1.29 7.92 -15.26
C ILE A 44 2.35 7.97 -16.38
N PRO A 45 2.23 8.82 -17.41
CA PRO A 45 3.25 8.87 -18.46
C PRO A 45 4.60 9.34 -17.93
N ALA A 46 4.64 10.28 -16.96
CA ALA A 46 5.91 10.81 -16.45
C ALA A 46 6.77 9.73 -15.76
N PHE A 47 6.17 8.82 -14.99
CA PHE A 47 6.89 7.72 -14.37
C PHE A 47 7.18 6.58 -15.36
N HIS A 48 6.30 6.31 -16.33
CA HIS A 48 6.56 5.36 -17.41
C HIS A 48 7.77 5.78 -18.26
N ASP A 49 7.88 7.07 -18.60
CA ASP A 49 9.04 7.62 -19.33
C ASP A 49 10.35 7.44 -18.55
N ALA A 50 10.27 7.38 -17.22
CA ALA A 50 11.40 7.08 -16.35
C ALA A 50 11.62 5.57 -16.11
N GLY A 51 10.86 4.68 -16.78
CA GLY A 51 10.97 3.23 -16.65
C GLY A 51 10.36 2.64 -15.38
N MET A 52 9.48 3.36 -14.71
CA MET A 52 8.82 2.94 -13.47
C MET A 52 7.35 2.60 -13.71
N ARG A 53 6.84 1.57 -13.02
CA ARG A 53 5.40 1.29 -12.97
C ARG A 53 4.69 2.28 -12.06
N VAL A 54 3.40 2.53 -12.34
CA VAL A 54 2.55 3.41 -11.53
C VAL A 54 1.35 2.62 -11.01
N PHE A 55 1.22 2.54 -9.70
CA PHE A 55 0.05 2.00 -9.02
C PHE A 55 -0.78 3.14 -8.45
N GLY A 56 -2.10 3.05 -8.61
CA GLY A 56 -3.03 3.91 -7.88
C GLY A 56 -3.42 3.25 -6.56
N TRP A 57 -3.59 4.03 -5.51
CA TRP A 57 -4.16 3.52 -4.29
C TRP A 57 -5.22 4.44 -3.71
N ARG A 58 -6.20 3.89 -3.00
CA ARG A 58 -7.23 4.67 -2.34
C ARG A 58 -7.96 3.90 -1.24
N PHE A 59 -8.39 4.66 -0.24
CA PHE A 59 -9.34 4.24 0.75
C PHE A 59 -10.75 4.22 0.13
N PRO A 60 -11.44 3.07 -0.01
CA PRO A 60 -12.78 3.03 -0.58
C PRO A 60 -13.81 3.51 0.44
N PRO A 61 -14.81 4.35 0.04
CA PRO A 61 -15.92 4.69 0.91
C PRO A 61 -16.92 3.54 1.03
N ILE A 62 -17.75 3.54 2.09
CA ILE A 62 -18.79 2.50 2.27
C ILE A 62 -20.19 2.92 1.78
N ARG A 63 -20.39 4.18 1.38
CA ARG A 63 -21.62 4.58 0.73
C ARG A 63 -21.67 3.99 -0.69
N LYS A 64 -22.57 3.04 -0.93
CA LYS A 64 -22.58 2.21 -2.15
C LYS A 64 -22.37 3.00 -3.43
N SER A 65 -23.17 4.04 -3.71
CA SER A 65 -23.01 4.82 -4.94
C SER A 65 -21.63 5.43 -5.10
N VAL A 66 -21.06 5.97 -4.02
CA VAL A 66 -19.72 6.60 -4.06
C VAL A 66 -18.61 5.55 -4.20
N ALA A 67 -18.77 4.38 -3.58
CA ALA A 67 -17.82 3.27 -3.75
C ALA A 67 -17.81 2.77 -5.20
N LEU A 68 -18.98 2.59 -5.81
CA LEU A 68 -19.07 2.12 -7.19
C LEU A 68 -18.60 3.16 -8.21
N ASP A 69 -18.89 4.45 -7.97
CA ASP A 69 -18.32 5.55 -8.76
C ASP A 69 -16.78 5.57 -8.66
N GLN A 70 -16.24 5.29 -7.46
CA GLN A 70 -14.79 5.17 -7.27
C GLN A 70 -14.22 3.96 -8.04
N ALA A 71 -14.89 2.79 -7.98
CA ALA A 71 -14.46 1.62 -8.72
C ALA A 71 -14.46 1.88 -10.23
N GLN A 72 -15.48 2.58 -10.75
CA GLN A 72 -15.52 2.97 -12.15
C GLN A 72 -14.39 3.94 -12.50
N HIS A 73 -14.12 4.94 -11.65
CA HIS A 73 -12.98 5.83 -11.85
C HIS A 73 -11.63 5.07 -11.90
N VAL A 74 -11.47 4.03 -11.09
CA VAL A 74 -10.27 3.16 -11.16
C VAL A 74 -10.19 2.46 -12.52
N VAL A 75 -11.31 1.98 -13.07
CA VAL A 75 -11.38 1.42 -14.42
C VAL A 75 -10.90 2.43 -15.47
N ASP A 76 -11.33 3.68 -15.36
CA ASP A 76 -10.91 4.74 -16.29
C ASP A 76 -9.39 5.00 -16.20
N LEU A 77 -8.83 5.02 -14.98
CA LEU A 77 -7.38 5.16 -14.78
C LEU A 77 -6.58 3.97 -15.36
N LEU A 78 -7.09 2.75 -15.21
CA LEU A 78 -6.47 1.56 -15.80
C LEU A 78 -6.51 1.61 -17.33
N GLN A 79 -7.57 2.15 -17.94
CA GLN A 79 -7.65 2.44 -19.38
C GLN A 79 -6.62 3.47 -19.83
N MET A 80 -6.30 4.45 -18.97
CA MET A 80 -5.27 5.47 -19.24
C MET A 80 -3.83 4.92 -19.10
N GLY A 81 -3.66 3.65 -18.74
CA GLY A 81 -2.36 3.01 -18.65
C GLY A 81 -1.84 2.75 -17.25
N LEU A 82 -2.65 2.96 -16.20
CA LEU A 82 -2.27 2.62 -14.84
C LEU A 82 -1.89 1.12 -14.75
N ASP A 83 -0.78 0.77 -14.08
CA ASP A 83 -0.27 -0.60 -14.02
C ASP A 83 -1.00 -1.50 -13.02
N GLY A 84 -1.73 -0.90 -12.10
CA GLY A 84 -2.54 -1.61 -11.12
C GLY A 84 -3.14 -0.69 -10.07
N PHE A 85 -4.03 -1.25 -9.27
CA PHE A 85 -4.73 -0.52 -8.22
C PHE A 85 -4.67 -1.27 -6.88
N ILE A 86 -4.57 -0.50 -5.80
CA ILE A 86 -4.49 -1.01 -4.44
C ILE A 86 -5.65 -0.42 -3.63
N ALA A 87 -6.59 -1.28 -3.23
CA ALA A 87 -7.66 -0.90 -2.32
C ALA A 87 -7.15 -0.90 -0.87
N ASP A 88 -7.53 0.12 -0.10
CA ASP A 88 -7.11 0.33 1.29
C ASP A 88 -8.32 0.35 2.25
N PRO A 89 -9.08 -0.77 2.38
CA PRO A 89 -10.20 -0.82 3.32
C PRO A 89 -9.69 -0.93 4.76
N GLU A 90 -10.18 -0.05 5.62
CA GLU A 90 -9.77 -0.01 7.04
C GLU A 90 -10.97 0.28 7.96
N GLY A 91 -10.81 0.03 9.27
CA GLY A 91 -11.62 0.63 10.29
C GLY A 91 -11.35 2.13 10.39
N HIS A 92 -12.38 2.95 10.60
CA HIS A 92 -12.22 4.39 10.65
C HIS A 92 -13.21 5.03 11.63
N GLU A 93 -12.80 6.12 12.29
CA GLU A 93 -13.69 6.88 13.20
C GLU A 93 -14.87 7.52 12.46
N ASN A 94 -14.66 7.95 11.20
CA ASN A 94 -15.76 8.38 10.33
C ASN A 94 -16.56 7.15 9.85
N PRO A 95 -17.84 7.00 10.26
CA PRO A 95 -18.65 5.84 9.88
C PRO A 95 -18.79 5.66 8.35
N ALA A 96 -18.72 6.75 7.57
CA ALA A 96 -18.83 6.70 6.10
C ALA A 96 -17.59 6.07 5.41
N LEU A 97 -16.52 5.87 6.15
CA LEU A 97 -15.27 5.27 5.67
C LEU A 97 -14.93 3.97 6.41
N ASN A 98 -15.70 3.60 7.43
CA ASN A 98 -15.38 2.47 8.30
C ASN A 98 -15.80 1.14 7.66
N TRP A 99 -14.82 0.36 7.19
CA TRP A 99 -15.03 -0.99 6.66
C TRP A 99 -15.14 -2.07 7.74
N ASP A 100 -14.79 -1.77 9.00
CA ASP A 100 -14.96 -2.70 10.11
C ASP A 100 -16.41 -2.68 10.64
N GLN A 101 -17.36 -2.95 9.77
CA GLN A 101 -18.79 -3.04 10.06
C GLN A 101 -19.39 -4.30 9.43
N PRO A 102 -20.37 -4.94 10.07
CA PRO A 102 -21.06 -6.08 9.48
C PRO A 102 -21.91 -5.67 8.26
N GLY A 103 -22.07 -6.61 7.31
CA GLY A 103 -22.99 -6.44 6.16
C GLY A 103 -22.40 -5.67 4.98
N LEU A 104 -21.08 -5.53 4.90
CA LEU A 104 -20.39 -4.88 3.77
C LEU A 104 -19.88 -5.88 2.70
N ASP A 105 -20.16 -7.17 2.86
CA ASP A 105 -19.69 -8.22 1.93
C ASP A 105 -20.15 -7.98 0.50
N ASP A 106 -21.46 -7.70 0.29
CA ASP A 106 -22.00 -7.46 -1.04
C ASP A 106 -21.37 -6.21 -1.69
N LEU A 107 -21.14 -5.16 -0.90
CA LEU A 107 -20.48 -3.96 -1.39
C LEU A 107 -19.02 -4.22 -1.78
N ALA A 108 -18.28 -4.96 -0.96
CA ALA A 108 -16.90 -5.34 -1.25
C ALA A 108 -16.83 -6.20 -2.52
N GLN A 109 -17.74 -7.17 -2.66
CA GLN A 109 -17.85 -8.02 -3.84
C GLN A 109 -18.09 -7.20 -5.11
N GLU A 110 -19.07 -6.29 -5.09
CA GLU A 110 -19.42 -5.46 -6.25
C GLU A 110 -18.27 -4.51 -6.62
N TYR A 111 -17.66 -3.84 -5.62
CA TYR A 111 -16.51 -2.95 -5.80
C TYR A 111 -15.32 -3.66 -6.46
N CYS A 112 -14.90 -4.79 -5.92
CA CYS A 112 -13.78 -5.55 -6.46
C CYS A 112 -14.10 -6.13 -7.85
N SER A 113 -15.32 -6.62 -8.06
CA SER A 113 -15.74 -7.22 -9.32
C SER A 113 -15.75 -6.24 -10.49
N ILE A 114 -16.15 -4.98 -10.27
CA ILE A 114 -16.11 -3.94 -11.32
C ILE A 114 -14.67 -3.79 -11.85
N ILE A 115 -13.70 -3.67 -10.96
CA ILE A 115 -12.30 -3.45 -11.33
C ILE A 115 -11.72 -4.71 -11.99
N ARG A 116 -11.90 -5.88 -11.38
CA ARG A 116 -11.34 -7.15 -11.87
C ARG A 116 -11.93 -7.60 -13.20
N THR A 117 -13.23 -7.38 -13.41
CA THR A 117 -13.89 -7.75 -14.68
C THR A 117 -13.39 -6.88 -15.82
N ALA A 118 -13.18 -5.58 -15.58
CA ALA A 118 -12.70 -4.67 -16.60
C ALA A 118 -11.22 -4.93 -16.97
N PHE A 119 -10.39 -5.28 -15.98
CA PHE A 119 -8.95 -5.48 -16.18
C PHE A 119 -8.43 -6.71 -15.42
N PRO A 120 -8.72 -7.94 -15.90
CA PRO A 120 -8.33 -9.18 -15.22
C PRO A 120 -6.81 -9.38 -15.12
N ASP A 121 -6.04 -8.83 -16.06
CA ASP A 121 -4.59 -8.98 -16.15
C ASP A 121 -3.80 -7.84 -15.48
N ARG A 122 -4.47 -6.82 -14.94
CA ARG A 122 -3.82 -5.74 -14.19
C ARG A 122 -3.77 -6.08 -12.72
N LEU A 123 -2.70 -5.66 -12.05
CA LEU A 123 -2.57 -5.84 -10.59
C LEU A 123 -3.78 -5.23 -9.87
N PHE A 124 -4.49 -6.05 -9.11
CA PHE A 124 -5.38 -5.61 -8.06
C PHE A 124 -4.84 -6.11 -6.73
N ALA A 125 -4.66 -5.22 -5.77
CA ALA A 125 -4.13 -5.56 -4.46
C ALA A 125 -4.96 -4.93 -3.34
N THR A 126 -4.78 -5.45 -2.14
CA THR A 126 -5.39 -4.88 -0.93
C THR A 126 -4.32 -4.57 0.10
N THR A 127 -4.40 -3.40 0.72
CA THR A 127 -3.62 -3.01 1.90
C THR A 127 -4.56 -2.73 3.07
N SER A 128 -4.11 -2.93 4.29
CA SER A 128 -4.80 -2.59 5.54
C SER A 128 -3.86 -2.82 6.73
N ASP A 129 -4.35 -2.62 7.97
CA ASP A 129 -3.58 -2.86 9.19
C ASP A 129 -2.91 -4.25 9.19
N HIS A 130 -1.64 -4.29 9.59
CA HIS A 130 -0.84 -5.53 9.61
C HIS A 130 -1.39 -6.63 10.53
N ARG A 131 -2.23 -6.29 11.49
CA ARG A 131 -2.84 -7.22 12.44
C ARG A 131 -4.16 -7.81 11.93
N ALA A 132 -4.64 -7.33 10.77
CA ALA A 132 -5.82 -7.84 10.07
C ALA A 132 -7.06 -7.98 10.97
N ARG A 133 -7.68 -9.17 11.02
CA ARG A 133 -8.87 -9.44 11.83
C ARG A 133 -8.68 -9.22 13.32
N ARG A 134 -7.46 -9.23 13.80
CA ARG A 134 -7.16 -8.96 15.22
C ARG A 134 -7.50 -7.51 15.63
N VAL A 135 -7.66 -6.61 14.64
CA VAL A 135 -8.04 -5.19 14.83
C VAL A 135 -9.37 -4.90 14.16
N PHE A 136 -9.56 -5.34 12.91
CA PHE A 136 -10.77 -5.12 12.10
C PHE A 136 -11.50 -6.45 11.93
N SER A 137 -12.33 -6.80 12.92
CA SER A 137 -12.96 -8.13 13.00
C SER A 137 -14.07 -8.36 11.98
N ASN A 138 -14.73 -7.29 11.51
CA ASN A 138 -15.88 -7.34 10.60
C ASN A 138 -15.54 -6.96 9.16
N LEU A 139 -14.30 -6.54 8.87
CA LEU A 139 -13.89 -6.21 7.51
C LEU A 139 -14.06 -7.43 6.59
N PRO A 140 -14.61 -7.28 5.35
CA PRO A 140 -14.85 -8.39 4.42
C PRO A 140 -13.54 -9.00 3.86
N TRP A 141 -12.68 -9.52 4.73
CA TRP A 141 -11.32 -10.01 4.42
C TRP A 141 -11.31 -11.02 3.28
N ALA A 142 -12.18 -12.04 3.36
CA ALA A 142 -12.21 -13.11 2.37
C ALA A 142 -12.49 -12.58 0.95
N ILE A 143 -13.33 -11.55 0.83
CA ILE A 143 -13.70 -10.96 -0.45
C ILE A 143 -12.54 -10.15 -1.02
N PHE A 144 -11.99 -9.22 -0.24
CA PHE A 144 -10.84 -8.43 -0.71
C PHE A 144 -9.66 -9.33 -1.09
N ILE A 145 -9.34 -10.33 -0.27
CA ILE A 145 -8.23 -11.27 -0.52
C ILE A 145 -8.48 -12.10 -1.78
N SER A 146 -9.70 -12.63 -1.99
CA SER A 146 -10.00 -13.48 -3.15
C SER A 146 -9.91 -12.75 -4.49
N HIS A 147 -10.05 -11.42 -4.48
CA HIS A 147 -9.89 -10.58 -5.68
C HIS A 147 -8.46 -10.07 -5.86
N SER A 148 -7.60 -10.17 -4.85
CA SER A 148 -6.25 -9.60 -4.85
C SER A 148 -5.20 -10.57 -5.37
N ASP A 149 -4.35 -10.10 -6.28
CA ASP A 149 -3.14 -10.82 -6.72
C ASP A 149 -2.05 -10.78 -5.63
N LYS A 150 -2.01 -9.70 -4.87
CA LYS A 150 -1.09 -9.43 -3.76
C LYS A 150 -1.82 -8.72 -2.62
N VAL A 151 -1.28 -8.86 -1.42
CA VAL A 151 -1.76 -8.11 -0.26
C VAL A 151 -0.59 -7.44 0.44
N TYR A 152 -0.80 -6.19 0.87
CA TYR A 152 0.24 -5.31 1.42
C TYR A 152 -0.08 -4.90 2.86
N PRO A 153 0.14 -5.79 3.87
CA PRO A 153 -0.05 -5.45 5.28
C PRO A 153 0.79 -4.24 5.69
N GLN A 154 0.18 -3.25 6.32
CA GLN A 154 0.84 -2.04 6.81
C GLN A 154 1.66 -2.36 8.08
N ALA A 155 2.80 -3.03 7.92
CA ALA A 155 3.67 -3.47 9.01
C ALA A 155 4.45 -2.29 9.65
N TYR A 156 3.80 -1.14 9.77
CA TYR A 156 4.38 0.09 10.33
C TYR A 156 4.85 -0.15 11.75
N TRP A 157 6.03 0.31 12.08
CA TRP A 157 6.60 0.20 13.45
C TRP A 157 6.64 1.54 14.18
N ARG A 158 6.34 2.65 13.49
CA ARG A 158 6.10 3.99 14.05
C ARG A 158 5.00 4.69 13.29
N MET A 159 4.36 5.62 13.97
CA MET A 159 3.43 6.57 13.36
C MET A 159 3.59 7.94 14.01
N GLN A 160 3.32 8.99 13.23
CA GLN A 160 3.22 10.35 13.74
C GLN A 160 1.90 10.54 14.48
N THR A 161 1.95 11.17 15.63
CA THR A 161 0.77 11.62 16.40
C THR A 161 0.93 13.10 16.76
N GLU A 162 -0.11 13.70 17.35
CA GLU A 162 -0.05 15.07 17.86
C GLU A 162 1.06 15.25 18.90
N ASP A 163 1.28 14.23 19.72
CA ASP A 163 2.32 14.22 20.77
C ASP A 163 3.72 13.80 20.23
N GLY A 164 3.86 13.63 18.93
CA GLY A 164 5.10 13.19 18.27
C GLY A 164 5.10 11.72 17.84
N PRO A 165 6.25 11.20 17.36
CA PRO A 165 6.36 9.83 16.90
C PRO A 165 6.16 8.83 18.04
N ARG A 166 5.26 7.85 17.85
CA ARG A 166 5.06 6.72 18.77
C ARG A 166 5.29 5.37 18.10
N PRO A 167 5.68 4.34 18.87
CA PRO A 167 5.76 2.97 18.34
C PRO A 167 4.37 2.43 17.98
N VAL A 168 4.30 1.59 16.96
CA VAL A 168 3.12 0.82 16.53
C VAL A 168 3.43 -0.67 16.72
N GLY A 169 2.48 -1.43 17.23
CA GLY A 169 2.68 -2.85 17.52
C GLY A 169 3.91 -3.06 18.41
N ASN A 170 4.89 -3.82 17.94
CA ASN A 170 6.14 -4.08 18.66
C ASN A 170 7.18 -2.93 18.54
N GLY A 171 6.89 -1.89 17.77
CA GLY A 171 7.78 -0.74 17.59
C GLY A 171 9.09 -1.05 16.84
N LYS A 172 9.17 -2.19 16.17
CA LYS A 172 10.36 -2.65 15.42
C LYS A 172 9.94 -3.30 14.09
N PRO A 173 10.77 -3.19 13.02
CA PRO A 173 10.46 -3.74 11.70
C PRO A 173 10.18 -5.24 11.72
N GLN A 174 11.13 -6.06 12.16
CA GLN A 174 11.03 -7.52 12.06
C GLN A 174 9.83 -8.09 12.84
N PRO A 175 9.58 -7.78 14.13
CA PRO A 175 8.42 -8.34 14.83
C PRO A 175 7.08 -7.92 14.21
N ASN A 176 6.94 -6.70 13.70
CA ASN A 176 5.72 -6.27 13.02
C ASN A 176 5.56 -6.98 11.67
N TYR A 177 6.66 -7.24 10.96
CA TYR A 177 6.68 -8.02 9.74
C TYR A 177 6.15 -9.44 9.96
N GLU A 178 6.63 -10.13 11.00
CA GLU A 178 6.21 -11.48 11.37
C GLU A 178 4.72 -11.52 11.79
N VAL A 179 4.26 -10.51 12.55
CA VAL A 179 2.84 -10.36 12.89
C VAL A 179 1.99 -10.18 11.63
N ALA A 180 2.45 -9.37 10.67
CA ALA A 180 1.76 -9.16 9.40
C ALA A 180 1.58 -10.47 8.62
N LEU A 181 2.65 -11.26 8.47
CA LEU A 181 2.58 -12.56 7.79
C LEU A 181 1.56 -13.48 8.45
N SER A 182 1.63 -13.66 9.78
CA SER A 182 0.73 -14.57 10.48
C SER A 182 -0.71 -14.11 10.48
N ALA A 183 -0.97 -12.82 10.75
CA ALA A 183 -2.32 -12.29 10.84
C ALA A 183 -3.07 -12.29 9.49
N TRP A 184 -2.35 -12.06 8.39
CA TRP A 184 -2.97 -12.08 7.07
C TRP A 184 -3.19 -13.50 6.54
N GLN A 185 -2.36 -14.47 6.94
CA GLN A 185 -2.67 -15.90 6.71
C GLN A 185 -3.94 -16.34 7.45
N GLU A 186 -4.17 -15.86 8.68
CA GLU A 186 -5.38 -16.16 9.47
C GLU A 186 -6.68 -15.67 8.79
N VAL A 187 -6.62 -14.67 7.93
CA VAL A 187 -7.77 -14.16 7.17
C VAL A 187 -7.84 -14.72 5.74
N GLY A 188 -6.97 -15.68 5.40
CA GLY A 188 -7.03 -16.46 4.17
C GLY A 188 -6.06 -16.04 3.07
N ALA A 189 -5.14 -15.10 3.30
CA ALA A 189 -4.13 -14.76 2.32
C ALA A 189 -3.09 -15.89 2.16
N ALA A 190 -2.75 -16.24 0.92
CA ALA A 190 -1.69 -17.20 0.66
C ALA A 190 -0.32 -16.58 0.97
N ILE A 191 0.58 -17.34 1.61
CA ILE A 191 1.89 -16.83 2.08
C ILE A 191 2.69 -16.15 0.94
N GLY A 192 2.63 -16.67 -0.27
CA GLY A 192 3.33 -16.13 -1.44
C GLY A 192 2.74 -14.84 -2.01
N THR A 193 1.55 -14.42 -1.54
CA THR A 193 0.91 -13.17 -1.95
C THR A 193 1.08 -12.04 -0.93
N ILE A 194 1.56 -12.36 0.28
CA ILE A 194 1.69 -11.39 1.38
C ILE A 194 3.03 -10.66 1.28
N VAL A 195 2.99 -9.35 1.14
CA VAL A 195 4.18 -8.47 1.09
C VAL A 195 3.99 -7.36 2.12
N PRO A 196 4.43 -7.54 3.37
CA PRO A 196 4.30 -6.52 4.40
C PRO A 196 5.07 -5.25 4.03
N MET A 197 4.47 -4.07 4.22
CA MET A 197 5.05 -2.79 3.83
C MET A 197 5.60 -2.01 5.03
N ALA A 198 6.74 -1.34 4.80
CA ALA A 198 7.32 -0.36 5.71
C ALA A 198 6.52 0.93 5.74
N GLY A 199 6.42 1.57 6.86
CA GLY A 199 5.84 2.91 6.96
C GLY A 199 6.14 3.52 8.33
N GLU A 200 5.84 4.66 8.47
CA GLU A 200 6.14 5.98 8.01
C GLU A 200 7.67 6.17 7.90
N ILE A 201 8.21 6.07 6.70
CA ILE A 201 9.68 6.01 6.52
C ILE A 201 10.41 7.27 6.99
N ALA A 202 9.75 8.44 7.00
CA ALA A 202 10.31 9.66 7.58
C ALA A 202 10.68 9.53 9.06
N LEU A 203 10.04 8.60 9.79
CA LEU A 203 10.26 8.34 11.21
C LEU A 203 11.23 7.17 11.46
N ALA A 204 11.75 6.55 10.41
CA ALA A 204 12.67 5.43 10.54
C ALA A 204 13.99 5.89 11.17
N ARG A 205 14.49 5.10 12.13
CA ARG A 205 15.80 5.31 12.76
C ARG A 205 16.90 4.59 11.97
N PRO A 206 18.16 4.96 12.15
CA PRO A 206 19.27 4.25 11.49
C PRO A 206 19.19 2.73 11.69
N GLY A 207 19.34 1.97 10.60
CA GLY A 207 19.30 0.51 10.59
C GLY A 207 17.89 -0.11 10.50
N GLU A 208 16.80 0.65 10.62
CA GLU A 208 15.44 0.08 10.58
C GLU A 208 14.98 -0.25 9.16
N ILE A 209 15.39 0.51 8.16
CA ILE A 209 15.12 0.19 6.74
C ILE A 209 15.84 -1.10 6.35
N GLU A 210 17.10 -1.24 6.76
CA GLU A 210 17.89 -2.46 6.56
C GLU A 210 17.30 -3.67 7.29
N ALA A 211 16.81 -3.47 8.53
CA ALA A 211 16.15 -4.52 9.31
C ALA A 211 14.84 -4.99 8.65
N TYR A 212 14.06 -4.07 8.07
CA TYR A 212 12.88 -4.40 7.27
C TYR A 212 13.26 -5.23 6.03
N GLY A 213 14.27 -4.79 5.26
CA GLY A 213 14.76 -5.54 4.11
C GLY A 213 15.28 -6.93 4.48
N ALA A 214 15.97 -7.07 5.63
CA ALA A 214 16.43 -8.35 6.15
C ALA A 214 15.27 -9.28 6.53
N ALA A 215 14.20 -8.74 7.13
CA ALA A 215 13.00 -9.50 7.45
C ALA A 215 12.31 -10.04 6.18
N ALA A 216 12.19 -9.23 5.14
CA ALA A 216 11.66 -9.66 3.84
C ALA A 216 12.53 -10.78 3.23
N ALA A 217 13.84 -10.58 3.15
CA ALA A 217 14.78 -11.55 2.59
C ALA A 217 14.76 -12.90 3.34
N SER A 218 14.64 -12.87 4.68
CA SER A 218 14.54 -14.08 5.51
C SER A 218 13.27 -14.90 5.25
N ASN A 219 12.22 -14.24 4.73
CA ASN A 219 10.96 -14.87 4.33
C ASN A 219 10.87 -15.14 2.81
N GLY A 220 11.97 -14.96 2.07
CA GLY A 220 12.02 -15.21 0.63
C GLY A 220 11.22 -14.19 -0.22
N ILE A 221 10.92 -13.02 0.35
CA ILE A 221 10.15 -11.96 -0.33
C ILE A 221 11.14 -10.99 -0.95
N ASP A 222 11.03 -10.78 -2.27
CA ASP A 222 11.90 -9.92 -3.09
C ASP A 222 11.23 -8.62 -3.57
N GLU A 223 10.05 -8.32 -3.01
CA GLU A 223 9.31 -7.10 -3.22
C GLU A 223 9.22 -6.30 -1.91
N LEU A 224 9.51 -5.00 -1.97
CA LEU A 224 9.52 -4.12 -0.80
C LEU A 224 8.68 -2.87 -1.05
N HIS A 225 7.88 -2.48 -0.08
CA HIS A 225 7.04 -1.29 -0.13
C HIS A 225 7.43 -0.31 0.98
N PHE A 226 7.48 0.99 0.64
CA PHE A 226 7.92 2.07 1.53
C PHE A 226 6.86 3.19 1.56
N TYR A 227 6.16 3.33 2.68
CA TYR A 227 5.14 4.34 2.92
C TYR A 227 5.63 5.33 3.98
N THR A 228 5.56 6.60 3.85
CA THR A 228 5.18 7.40 2.71
C THR A 228 6.32 8.37 2.40
N ALA A 229 6.54 8.65 1.11
CA ALA A 229 7.48 9.69 0.68
C ALA A 229 6.78 11.05 0.64
N ASP A 230 7.39 12.02 1.25
CA ASP A 230 7.05 13.44 1.22
C ASP A 230 8.33 14.28 1.41
N ASP A 231 8.18 15.60 1.48
CA ASP A 231 9.31 16.50 1.61
C ASP A 231 10.03 16.42 2.97
N THR A 232 9.49 15.67 3.93
CA THR A 232 10.08 15.49 5.28
C THR A 232 11.02 14.29 5.37
N VAL A 233 11.01 13.39 4.37
CA VAL A 233 11.84 12.19 4.38
C VAL A 233 13.33 12.56 4.21
N PRO A 234 14.20 12.23 5.18
CA PRO A 234 15.62 12.56 5.09
C PRO A 234 16.31 11.79 3.94
N ALA A 235 17.23 12.44 3.22
CA ALA A 235 17.99 11.83 2.13
C ALA A 235 18.68 10.49 2.48
N PRO A 236 19.23 10.27 3.69
CA PRO A 236 19.78 8.98 4.09
C PRO A 236 18.78 7.81 4.03
N ILE A 237 17.48 8.06 4.22
CA ILE A 237 16.44 7.02 4.11
C ILE A 237 16.35 6.51 2.66
N PHE A 238 16.34 7.41 1.67
CA PHE A 238 16.34 6.99 0.26
C PHE A 238 17.62 6.24 -0.11
N GLN A 239 18.77 6.60 0.48
CA GLN A 239 20.03 5.86 0.30
C GLN A 239 19.96 4.45 0.90
N SER A 240 19.38 4.29 2.10
CA SER A 240 19.14 2.98 2.70
C SER A 240 18.20 2.12 1.84
N ILE A 241 17.11 2.70 1.31
CA ILE A 241 16.21 2.00 0.38
C ILE A 241 16.94 1.61 -0.90
N ALA A 242 17.79 2.48 -1.45
CA ALA A 242 18.54 2.22 -2.67
C ALA A 242 19.54 1.07 -2.52
N ALA A 243 20.03 0.82 -1.29
CA ALA A 243 21.00 -0.22 -0.98
C ALA A 243 20.39 -1.62 -0.82
N LEU A 244 19.06 -1.73 -0.62
CA LEU A 244 18.32 -2.99 -0.59
C LEU A 244 18.08 -3.54 -2.00
#